data_35ef6593d2f75ae6a986b20ddeac20b2
#
_entry.id   35ef6593d2f75ae6a986b20ddeac20b2
#
_cell.length_a   1.000
_cell.length_b   1.000
_cell.length_c   1.000
_cell.angle_alpha   90.00
_cell.angle_beta   90.00
_cell.angle_gamma   90.00
#
_symmetry.space_group_name_H-M   'P 1'
#
loop_
_entity.id
_entity.type
_entity.pdbx_description
1 polymer ?
#
loop_
_entity_poly.entity_id
_entity_poly.type
_entity_poly.pdbx_seq_one_letter_code
_entity_poly.pdbx_strand_id
1 'polypeptide(L)'
;YEHKKIDAVTKSLEHLDYYSPLSNDKYKEFREWIELQAEIYAKDILGYDTSEFMLTDSWVNVCDAGGKQLPHFHINSVVCALYYVNFDDSSHSPTYFYRPNDSQKYPDYHSYMLTNHKHTKYNDINEVVGLEGSLLLWRANCVHGYRTNYTDNRITISSNLMPRYLSLIHI
;
A
#
# COMPACT_ATOMS: atom_id res chain seq x y z
N TYR A 1 -11.79 -10.92 19.58
CA TYR A 1 -11.17 -11.62 18.45
C TYR A 1 -9.66 -11.44 18.61
N GLU A 2 -8.97 -12.48 19.07
CA GLU A 2 -7.51 -12.54 19.00
C GLU A 2 -7.13 -12.62 17.52
N HIS A 3 -6.64 -11.54 16.95
CA HIS A 3 -5.92 -11.63 15.70
C HIS A 3 -4.69 -12.51 15.92
N LYS A 4 -4.74 -13.73 15.42
CA LYS A 4 -3.58 -14.61 15.39
C LYS A 4 -2.45 -13.83 14.77
N LYS A 5 -1.34 -13.69 15.49
CA LYS A 5 -0.07 -13.17 15.00
C LYS A 5 0.32 -13.92 13.73
N ILE A 6 -0.03 -13.38 12.57
CA ILE A 6 0.33 -13.99 11.29
C ILE A 6 1.81 -13.73 11.00
N ASP A 7 2.38 -12.65 11.57
CA ASP A 7 3.80 -12.34 11.52
C ASP A 7 4.27 -11.92 12.91
N ALA A 8 5.18 -12.69 13.49
CA ALA A 8 5.60 -12.56 14.88
C ALA A 8 6.27 -11.22 15.25
N VAL A 9 6.57 -10.36 14.28
CA VAL A 9 7.41 -9.17 14.45
C VAL A 9 6.84 -7.89 13.84
N THR A 10 5.76 -7.97 13.07
CA THR A 10 5.03 -6.77 12.62
C THR A 10 3.96 -6.44 13.65
N LYS A 11 4.11 -5.31 14.31
CA LYS A 11 3.11 -4.77 15.21
C LYS A 11 2.30 -3.73 14.46
N SER A 12 1.05 -4.05 14.15
CA SER A 12 0.10 -3.01 13.79
C SER A 12 -0.36 -2.32 15.08
N LEU A 13 -0.28 -1.01 15.13
CA LEU A 13 -0.78 -0.21 16.24
C LEU A 13 -2.30 0.01 16.17
N GLU A 14 -3.01 -0.80 15.38
CA GLU A 14 -4.48 -0.79 15.27
C GLU A 14 -5.20 -1.00 16.62
N HIS A 15 -4.50 -1.60 17.60
CA HIS A 15 -5.05 -1.92 18.93
C HIS A 15 -4.96 -0.79 19.96
N LEU A 16 -4.35 0.33 19.62
CA LEU A 16 -4.41 1.51 20.45
C LEU A 16 -5.64 2.28 20.03
N ASP A 17 -6.76 2.16 20.72
CA ASP A 17 -8.05 2.90 20.71
C ASP A 17 -8.38 3.88 19.55
N TYR A 18 -7.62 3.87 18.45
CA TYR A 18 -7.74 4.70 17.26
C TYR A 18 -7.70 3.85 16.02
N TYR A 19 -8.86 3.47 15.55
CA TYR A 19 -9.06 2.75 14.28
C TYR A 19 -8.61 3.52 13.04
N SER A 20 -8.19 4.77 13.17
CA SER A 20 -7.68 5.58 12.08
C SER A 20 -6.93 6.77 12.66
N PRO A 21 -5.63 6.69 12.91
CA PRO A 21 -4.88 7.78 13.53
C PRO A 21 -4.99 9.08 12.75
N LEU A 22 -5.10 9.05 11.44
CA LEU A 22 -5.25 10.25 10.62
C LEU A 22 -6.66 10.84 10.65
N SER A 23 -7.64 10.21 11.29
CA SER A 23 -8.96 10.82 11.53
C SER A 23 -8.93 11.87 12.63
N ASN A 24 -7.89 11.89 13.46
CA ASN A 24 -7.70 12.89 14.49
C ASN A 24 -7.37 14.26 13.87
N ASP A 25 -8.03 15.31 14.31
CA ASP A 25 -7.86 16.68 13.81
C ASP A 25 -6.43 17.22 13.92
N LYS A 26 -5.63 16.69 14.85
CA LYS A 26 -4.19 16.98 14.95
C LYS A 26 -3.44 16.71 13.63
N TYR A 27 -3.90 15.76 12.84
CA TYR A 27 -3.28 15.36 11.59
C TYR A 27 -4.08 15.80 10.35
N LYS A 28 -4.99 16.76 10.52
CA LYS A 28 -5.89 17.25 9.46
C LYS A 28 -5.12 17.66 8.20
N GLU A 29 -4.11 18.50 8.33
CA GLU A 29 -3.31 18.97 7.17
C GLU A 29 -2.61 17.83 6.44
N PHE A 30 -2.08 16.87 7.19
CA PHE A 30 -1.43 15.70 6.59
C PHE A 30 -2.44 14.78 5.89
N ARG A 31 -3.61 14.56 6.49
CA ARG A 31 -4.71 13.82 5.85
C ARG A 31 -5.17 14.49 4.56
N GLU A 32 -5.46 15.79 4.58
CA GLU A 32 -5.88 16.55 3.41
C GLU A 32 -4.83 16.53 2.30
N TRP A 33 -3.55 16.54 2.66
CA TRP A 33 -2.47 16.39 1.69
C TRP A 33 -2.47 14.99 1.04
N ILE A 34 -2.68 13.91 1.81
CA ILE A 34 -2.77 12.55 1.26
C ILE A 34 -4.00 12.43 0.33
N GLU A 35 -5.13 12.97 0.74
CA GLU A 35 -6.37 12.99 -0.06
C GLU A 35 -6.15 13.71 -1.39
N LEU A 36 -5.50 14.86 -1.38
CA LEU A 36 -5.12 15.59 -2.59
C LEU A 36 -4.17 14.79 -3.50
N GLN A 37 -3.16 14.13 -2.93
CA GLN A 37 -2.25 13.29 -3.73
C GLN A 37 -2.97 12.11 -4.37
N ALA A 38 -3.93 11.50 -3.67
CA ALA A 38 -4.75 10.42 -4.21
C ALA A 38 -5.66 10.92 -5.36
N GLU A 39 -6.21 12.13 -5.26
CA GLU A 39 -6.98 12.75 -6.32
C GLU A 39 -6.11 12.98 -7.58
N ILE A 40 -4.94 13.56 -7.42
CA ILE A 40 -3.97 13.78 -8.52
C ILE A 40 -3.61 12.45 -9.16
N TYR A 41 -3.28 11.43 -8.35
CA TYR A 41 -2.95 10.09 -8.85
C TYR A 41 -4.11 9.46 -9.63
N ALA A 42 -5.32 9.54 -9.10
CA ALA A 42 -6.51 8.98 -9.74
C ALA A 42 -6.82 9.66 -11.06
N LYS A 43 -6.71 10.98 -11.12
CA LYS A 43 -7.03 11.80 -12.29
C LYS A 43 -5.93 11.74 -13.35
N ASP A 44 -4.69 12.00 -12.97
CA ASP A 44 -3.61 12.23 -13.93
C ASP A 44 -2.91 10.92 -14.35
N ILE A 45 -2.92 9.91 -13.48
CA ILE A 45 -2.24 8.62 -13.73
C ILE A 45 -3.24 7.53 -14.10
N LEU A 46 -4.36 7.42 -13.38
CA LEU A 46 -5.36 6.37 -13.65
C LEU A 46 -6.42 6.79 -14.67
N GLY A 47 -6.53 8.08 -14.98
CA GLY A 47 -7.52 8.62 -15.93
C GLY A 47 -8.96 8.55 -15.41
N TYR A 48 -9.16 8.56 -14.08
CA TYR A 48 -10.50 8.53 -13.51
C TYR A 48 -11.12 9.94 -13.54
N ASP A 49 -12.34 10.03 -14.03
CA ASP A 49 -13.14 11.25 -13.95
C ASP A 49 -13.84 11.32 -12.59
N THR A 50 -13.04 11.63 -11.57
CA THR A 50 -13.51 11.80 -10.20
C THR A 50 -12.79 12.97 -9.56
N SER A 51 -13.54 13.73 -8.79
CA SER A 51 -13.04 14.78 -7.92
C SER A 51 -13.22 14.36 -6.47
N GLU A 52 -12.35 14.78 -5.61
CA GLU A 52 -12.39 14.55 -4.18
C GLU A 52 -12.28 13.08 -3.77
N PHE A 53 -11.17 12.79 -3.15
CA PHE A 53 -10.97 11.56 -2.41
C PHE A 53 -11.12 11.81 -0.91
N MET A 54 -11.53 10.80 -0.19
CA MET A 54 -11.56 10.81 1.27
C MET A 54 -10.81 9.61 1.82
N LEU A 55 -10.07 9.83 2.88
CA LEU A 55 -9.46 8.77 3.66
C LEU A 55 -10.55 8.03 4.44
N THR A 56 -10.62 6.71 4.25
CA THR A 56 -11.58 5.85 4.97
C THR A 56 -10.95 5.17 6.16
N ASP A 57 -9.69 4.76 6.03
CA ASP A 57 -8.92 4.10 7.08
C ASP A 57 -7.46 4.53 7.03
N SER A 58 -6.81 4.49 8.19
CA SER A 58 -5.36 4.60 8.29
C SER A 58 -4.82 3.78 9.46
N TRP A 59 -3.57 3.33 9.34
CA TRP A 59 -2.89 2.62 10.42
C TRP A 59 -1.38 2.82 10.34
N VAL A 60 -0.72 2.68 11.49
CA VAL A 60 0.73 2.74 11.59
C VAL A 60 1.27 1.31 11.65
N ASN A 61 2.23 1.00 10.79
CA ASN A 61 2.98 -0.26 10.85
C ASN A 61 4.37 0.00 11.42
N VAL A 62 4.70 -0.72 12.48
CA VAL A 62 6.04 -0.78 13.03
C VAL A 62 6.57 -2.19 12.83
N CYS A 63 7.63 -2.31 12.06
CA CYS A 63 8.22 -3.60 11.74
C CYS A 63 9.68 -3.64 12.20
N ASP A 64 9.95 -4.58 13.10
CA ASP A 64 11.28 -4.86 13.59
C ASP A 64 11.99 -5.91 12.71
N ALA A 65 13.24 -6.22 13.01
CA ALA A 65 14.04 -7.23 12.33
C ALA A 65 13.31 -8.60 12.33
N GLY A 66 13.30 -9.27 11.19
CA GLY A 66 12.61 -10.54 10.96
C GLY A 66 11.13 -10.41 10.58
N GLY A 67 10.52 -9.22 10.72
CA GLY A 67 9.15 -8.98 10.31
C GLY A 67 8.99 -8.93 8.79
N LYS A 68 7.80 -9.26 8.32
CA LYS A 68 7.43 -9.23 6.90
C LYS A 68 5.93 -9.03 6.77
N GLN A 69 5.48 -8.65 5.61
CA GLN A 69 4.07 -8.59 5.27
C GLN A 69 3.80 -9.49 4.07
N LEU A 70 2.86 -10.43 4.26
CA LEU A 70 2.46 -11.34 3.18
C LEU A 70 1.76 -10.59 2.05
N PRO A 71 1.81 -11.14 0.82
CA PRO A 71 1.07 -10.58 -0.30
C PRO A 71 -0.41 -10.44 0.00
N HIS A 72 -0.95 -9.24 -0.17
CA HIS A 72 -2.38 -8.94 0.02
C HIS A 72 -2.81 -7.78 -0.88
N PHE A 73 -4.10 -7.55 -0.96
CA PHE A 73 -4.73 -6.42 -1.65
C PHE A 73 -5.92 -5.92 -0.84
N HIS A 74 -6.43 -4.74 -1.18
CA HIS A 74 -7.55 -4.13 -0.46
C HIS A 74 -8.81 -4.16 -1.33
N ILE A 75 -9.93 -4.57 -0.74
CA ILE A 75 -11.23 -4.68 -1.41
C ILE A 75 -12.19 -3.54 -1.09
N ASN A 76 -11.87 -2.75 -0.08
CA ASN A 76 -12.68 -1.66 0.46
C ASN A 76 -12.11 -0.27 0.13
N SER A 77 -11.31 -0.18 -0.92
CA SER A 77 -10.58 1.02 -1.30
C SER A 77 -10.42 1.10 -2.81
N VAL A 78 -10.23 2.30 -3.34
CA VAL A 78 -9.87 2.55 -4.75
C VAL A 78 -8.39 2.86 -4.89
N VAL A 79 -7.86 3.68 -3.99
CA VAL A 79 -6.45 4.04 -3.90
C VAL A 79 -5.94 3.68 -2.52
N CYS A 80 -4.75 3.09 -2.48
CA CYS A 80 -3.98 2.90 -1.25
C CYS A 80 -2.80 3.85 -1.23
N ALA A 81 -2.44 4.29 -0.03
CA ALA A 81 -1.30 5.15 0.21
C ALA A 81 -0.40 4.57 1.30
N LEU A 82 0.90 4.72 1.15
CA LEU A 82 1.91 4.36 2.14
C LEU A 82 2.89 5.51 2.30
N TYR A 83 2.95 6.10 3.47
CA TYR A 83 3.92 7.12 3.83
C TYR A 83 5.05 6.51 4.65
N TYR A 84 6.30 6.73 4.25
CA TYR A 84 7.47 6.23 4.94
C TYR A 84 7.89 7.22 6.02
N VAL A 85 7.63 6.88 7.29
CA VAL A 85 7.94 7.72 8.46
C VAL A 85 9.39 7.54 8.89
N ASN A 86 9.85 6.28 8.94
CA ASN A 86 11.23 5.92 9.22
C ASN A 86 11.62 4.78 8.27
N PHE A 87 12.47 5.08 7.32
CA PHE A 87 12.89 4.14 6.30
C PHE A 87 14.33 4.39 5.85
N ASP A 88 15.12 3.33 5.92
CA ASP A 88 16.49 3.29 5.43
C ASP A 88 16.57 2.22 4.34
N ASP A 89 16.84 2.62 3.10
CA ASP A 89 16.87 1.75 1.92
C ASP A 89 17.99 0.69 1.96
N SER A 90 19.00 0.91 2.77
CA SER A 90 20.11 -0.04 2.94
C SER A 90 19.78 -1.18 3.91
N SER A 91 18.79 -1.02 4.76
CA SER A 91 18.52 -1.92 5.89
C SER A 91 17.05 -2.34 6.03
N HIS A 92 16.11 -1.52 5.57
CA HIS A 92 14.69 -1.84 5.60
C HIS A 92 14.22 -2.50 4.29
N SER A 93 13.30 -3.45 4.41
CA SER A 93 12.74 -4.13 3.26
C SER A 93 11.85 -3.19 2.43
N PRO A 94 12.07 -3.07 1.11
CA PRO A 94 11.23 -2.28 0.23
C PRO A 94 9.83 -2.87 0.09
N THR A 95 8.87 -2.04 -0.30
CA THR A 95 7.54 -2.51 -0.68
C THR A 95 7.62 -3.15 -2.05
N TYR A 96 7.07 -4.35 -2.21
CA TYR A 96 6.96 -5.01 -3.49
C TYR A 96 5.52 -5.05 -3.98
N PHE A 97 5.37 -5.09 -5.31
CA PHE A 97 4.12 -5.27 -6.01
C PHE A 97 4.21 -6.46 -6.94
N TYR A 98 3.19 -7.31 -6.93
CA TYR A 98 3.01 -8.28 -7.99
C TYR A 98 2.50 -7.58 -9.24
N ARG A 99 2.98 -8.01 -10.39
CA ARG A 99 2.42 -7.56 -11.66
C ARG A 99 0.93 -7.91 -11.65
N PRO A 100 0.03 -6.96 -11.99
CA PRO A 100 -1.38 -7.29 -12.17
C PRO A 100 -1.48 -8.42 -13.18
N ASN A 101 -1.97 -9.55 -12.73
CA ASN A 101 -2.15 -10.68 -13.62
C ASN A 101 -3.39 -10.38 -14.45
N ASP A 102 -3.24 -10.05 -15.72
CA ASP A 102 -4.33 -9.97 -16.70
C ASP A 102 -4.98 -11.36 -16.94
N SER A 103 -4.55 -12.37 -16.20
CA SER A 103 -4.93 -13.77 -16.31
C SER A 103 -6.39 -14.08 -16.02
N GLN A 104 -7.19 -13.12 -15.60
CA GLN A 104 -8.64 -13.33 -15.55
C GLN A 104 -9.28 -13.39 -16.95
N LYS A 105 -8.61 -12.93 -17.99
CA LYS A 105 -9.10 -13.02 -19.38
C LYS A 105 -8.33 -13.99 -20.26
N TYR A 106 -7.04 -14.19 -19.97
CA TYR A 106 -6.19 -15.09 -20.77
C TYR A 106 -5.21 -15.81 -19.83
N PRO A 107 -5.09 -17.14 -19.91
CA PRO A 107 -4.07 -17.86 -19.17
C PRO A 107 -2.71 -17.28 -19.55
N ASP A 108 -2.06 -16.65 -18.58
CA ASP A 108 -0.70 -16.14 -18.78
C ASP A 108 0.27 -17.32 -18.76
N TYR A 109 0.63 -17.80 -19.94
CA TYR A 109 1.62 -18.87 -20.09
C TYR A 109 2.98 -18.49 -19.51
N HIS A 110 3.24 -17.20 -19.27
CA HIS A 110 4.48 -16.75 -18.63
C HIS A 110 4.58 -17.18 -17.17
N SER A 111 3.45 -17.42 -16.49
CA SER A 111 3.44 -17.90 -15.10
C SER A 111 3.99 -19.31 -14.95
N TYR A 112 4.06 -20.08 -16.04
CA TYR A 112 4.65 -21.43 -16.08
C TYR A 112 6.10 -21.45 -16.52
N MET A 113 6.67 -20.31 -16.91
CA MET A 113 8.06 -20.20 -17.34
C MET A 113 8.95 -19.79 -16.19
N LEU A 114 10.06 -20.52 -16.03
CA LEU A 114 11.12 -20.12 -15.10
C LEU A 114 11.76 -18.83 -15.63
N THR A 115 11.58 -17.73 -14.90
CA THR A 115 12.16 -16.45 -15.28
C THR A 115 13.61 -16.34 -14.79
N ASN A 116 14.48 -15.83 -15.63
CA ASN A 116 15.81 -15.41 -15.21
C ASN A 116 15.68 -14.05 -14.50
N HIS A 117 15.78 -14.04 -13.18
CA HIS A 117 15.64 -12.86 -12.33
C HIS A 117 16.62 -11.71 -12.63
N LYS A 118 17.56 -11.89 -13.55
CA LYS A 118 18.45 -10.82 -14.02
C LYS A 118 17.77 -9.80 -14.95
N HIS A 119 16.60 -10.12 -15.48
CA HIS A 119 15.83 -9.24 -16.35
C HIS A 119 14.61 -8.67 -15.63
N THR A 120 14.81 -7.60 -14.84
CA THR A 120 13.78 -6.93 -14.06
C THR A 120 12.55 -6.48 -14.85
N LYS A 121 12.69 -6.29 -16.17
CA LYS A 121 11.60 -5.88 -17.06
C LYS A 121 10.46 -6.92 -17.17
N TYR A 122 10.71 -8.17 -16.83
CA TYR A 122 9.77 -9.28 -16.92
C TYR A 122 9.55 -10.01 -15.59
N ASN A 123 10.02 -9.44 -14.50
CA ASN A 123 9.75 -9.99 -13.18
C ASN A 123 8.29 -9.79 -12.81
N ASP A 124 7.68 -10.82 -12.23
CA ASP A 124 6.31 -10.75 -11.71
C ASP A 124 6.20 -9.89 -10.45
N ILE A 125 7.34 -9.55 -9.85
CA ILE A 125 7.44 -8.74 -8.64
C ILE A 125 8.34 -7.54 -8.93
N ASN A 126 7.80 -6.34 -8.67
CA ASN A 126 8.54 -5.09 -8.72
C ASN A 126 8.71 -4.55 -7.30
N GLU A 127 9.93 -4.33 -6.89
CA GLU A 127 10.26 -3.68 -5.63
C GLU A 127 10.37 -2.17 -5.85
N VAL A 128 9.70 -1.43 -4.98
CA VAL A 128 9.77 0.02 -4.94
C VAL A 128 10.50 0.43 -3.67
N VAL A 129 11.70 0.95 -3.86
CA VAL A 129 12.50 1.49 -2.76
C VAL A 129 11.87 2.80 -2.31
N GLY A 130 11.41 2.84 -1.06
CA GLY A 130 10.90 4.06 -0.45
C GLY A 130 12.04 5.00 -0.05
N LEU A 131 11.69 6.25 0.16
CA LEU A 131 12.54 7.22 0.85
C LEU A 131 11.80 7.72 2.07
N GLU A 132 12.48 7.96 3.17
CA GLU A 132 11.87 8.62 4.32
C GLU A 132 11.24 9.95 3.90
N GLY A 133 10.01 10.18 4.35
CA GLY A 133 9.23 11.35 3.95
C GLY A 133 8.51 11.22 2.59
N SER A 134 8.64 10.10 1.88
CA SER A 134 7.93 9.90 0.61
C SER A 134 6.58 9.21 0.79
N LEU A 135 5.67 9.50 -0.14
CA LEU A 135 4.35 8.88 -0.26
C LEU A 135 4.30 8.00 -1.51
N LEU A 136 3.92 6.74 -1.33
CA LEU A 136 3.68 5.79 -2.40
C LEU A 136 2.17 5.58 -2.57
N LEU A 137 1.69 5.67 -3.81
CA LEU A 137 0.27 5.50 -4.15
C LEU A 137 0.10 4.37 -5.17
N TRP A 138 -0.95 3.57 -5.02
CA TRP A 138 -1.29 2.51 -5.96
C TRP A 138 -2.79 2.18 -5.93
N ARG A 139 -3.28 1.49 -6.96
CA ARG A 139 -4.64 0.97 -7.00
C ARG A 139 -4.82 -0.15 -5.96
N ALA A 140 -5.89 -0.09 -5.22
CA ALA A 140 -6.15 -0.98 -4.10
C ALA A 140 -6.14 -2.49 -4.45
N ASN A 141 -6.44 -2.84 -5.69
CA ASN A 141 -6.40 -4.21 -6.18
C ASN A 141 -4.99 -4.72 -6.55
N CYS A 142 -3.95 -3.89 -6.45
CA CYS A 142 -2.58 -4.35 -6.64
C CYS A 142 -2.11 -5.16 -5.44
N VAL A 143 -1.73 -6.41 -5.69
CA VAL A 143 -1.16 -7.28 -4.66
C VAL A 143 0.22 -6.76 -4.27
N HIS A 144 0.42 -6.53 -2.98
CA HIS A 144 1.64 -5.93 -2.45
C HIS A 144 1.99 -6.49 -1.07
N GLY A 145 3.19 -6.16 -0.61
CA GLY A 145 3.72 -6.55 0.68
C GLY A 145 5.16 -6.09 0.84
N TYR A 146 5.87 -6.63 1.82
CA TYR A 146 7.33 -6.48 1.94
C TYR A 146 7.95 -7.78 2.48
N ARG A 147 9.18 -8.04 2.05
CA ARG A 147 9.95 -9.22 2.46
C ARG A 147 10.43 -9.07 3.90
N THR A 148 11.17 -10.06 4.38
CA THR A 148 11.78 -10.00 5.70
C THR A 148 12.60 -8.72 5.86
N ASN A 149 12.24 -7.94 6.88
CA ASN A 149 12.95 -6.74 7.27
C ASN A 149 14.21 -7.09 8.06
N TYR A 150 15.30 -6.37 7.85
CA TYR A 150 16.59 -6.77 8.42
C TYR A 150 16.95 -6.03 9.71
N THR A 151 16.34 -4.88 9.96
CA THR A 151 16.59 -4.05 11.13
C THR A 151 15.31 -3.63 11.81
N ASP A 152 15.41 -3.03 13.00
CA ASP A 152 14.25 -2.54 13.74
C ASP A 152 13.74 -1.19 13.21
N ASN A 153 12.52 -0.86 13.61
CA ASN A 153 11.94 0.46 13.40
C ASN A 153 11.64 0.85 11.94
N ARG A 154 11.33 -0.08 11.05
CA ARG A 154 10.68 0.28 9.80
C ARG A 154 9.27 0.78 10.12
N ILE A 155 9.03 2.09 9.99
CA ILE A 155 7.76 2.72 10.37
C ILE A 155 7.10 3.33 9.12
N THR A 156 5.86 2.93 8.89
CA THR A 156 5.05 3.45 7.79
C THR A 156 3.63 3.77 8.25
N ILE A 157 2.99 4.72 7.60
CA ILE A 157 1.56 5.00 7.74
C ILE A 157 0.87 4.55 6.47
N SER A 158 -0.04 3.60 6.58
CA SER A 158 -0.87 3.13 5.48
C SER A 158 -2.23 3.78 5.53
N SER A 159 -2.85 4.00 4.38
CA SER A 159 -4.17 4.60 4.26
C SER A 159 -4.95 4.00 3.11
N ASN A 160 -6.26 3.87 3.31
CA ASN A 160 -7.25 3.53 2.30
C ASN A 160 -8.04 4.78 1.92
N LEU A 161 -8.25 4.97 0.61
CA LEU A 161 -8.96 6.13 0.10
C LEU A 161 -10.03 5.71 -0.91
N MET A 162 -11.17 6.39 -0.81
CA MET A 162 -12.32 6.23 -1.71
C MET A 162 -12.71 7.58 -2.31
N PRO A 163 -13.28 7.61 -3.53
CA PRO A 163 -13.96 8.81 -4.01
C PRO A 163 -15.08 9.20 -3.04
N ARG A 164 -15.17 10.48 -2.71
CA ARG A 164 -16.21 11.01 -1.83
C ARG A 164 -17.60 10.82 -2.42
N TYR A 165 -17.69 10.95 -3.74
CA TYR A 165 -18.92 10.76 -4.50
C TYR A 165 -18.69 9.69 -5.55
N LEU A 166 -19.39 8.57 -5.44
CA LEU A 166 -19.50 7.60 -6.53
C LEU A 166 -20.66 8.07 -7.43
N SER A 167 -20.34 8.44 -8.66
CA SER A 167 -21.38 8.78 -9.63
C SER A 167 -22.20 7.52 -9.94
N LEU A 168 -23.48 7.53 -9.58
CA LEU A 168 -24.43 6.47 -9.91
C LEU A 168 -24.98 6.55 -11.36
N ILE A 169 -24.40 7.43 -12.20
CA ILE A 169 -24.93 7.74 -13.54
C ILE A 169 -24.66 6.63 -14.57
N HIS A 170 -23.98 5.57 -14.21
CA HIS A 170 -23.61 4.48 -15.13
C HIS A 170 -24.12 3.11 -14.70
N ILE A 171 -25.28 3.06 -14.05
CA ILE A 171 -26.03 1.82 -13.86
C ILE A 171 -27.20 1.79 -14.84
#